data_c827738cfdb8f3665284e463c6bd0cf1
#
_entry.id   c827738cfdb8f3665284e463c6bd0cf1
#
_cell.length_a   1.000
_cell.length_b   1.000
_cell.length_c   1.000
_cell.angle_alpha   90.00
_cell.angle_beta   90.00
_cell.angle_gamma   90.00
#
_symmetry.space_group_name_H-M   'P 1'
#
loop_
_entity.id
_entity.type
_entity.pdbx_description
1 polymer ?
#
loop_
_entity_poly.entity_id
_entity_poly.type
_entity_poly.pdbx_seq_one_letter_code
_entity_poly.pdbx_strand_id
1 'polypeptide(L)'
;LRKMLGIELPVDEAAFIALHFITAEYDTKMDVTFDIPRLIDDIIAIVESEFSIKIDKESIHYERFITHLKFFAARVLQAKQMPDDDDFLFRNMIRDQYKKSYACAQMIRQHLGECYKVAISEEEVVYLTVHIKRVTMHVD
;
A
#
# COMPACT_ATOMS: atom_id res chain seq x y z
N LEU A 1 23.96 -6.59 -11.87
CA LEU A 1 23.80 -7.12 -11.77
C LEU A 1 23.30 -7.43 -11.94
N ARG A 2 23.29 -7.31 -12.13
CA ARG A 2 22.98 -7.75 -12.13
C ARG A 2 22.81 -8.14 -11.82
N LYS A 3 22.82 -8.03 -11.52
CA LYS A 3 22.74 -8.43 -11.04
C LYS A 3 22.54 -8.73 -10.63
N MET A 4 22.66 -8.74 -10.64
CA MET A 4 22.52 -9.04 -10.08
C MET A 4 22.16 -9.43 -9.92
N LEU A 5 21.83 -9.49 -10.08
CA LEU A 5 21.38 -9.89 -9.79
C LEU A 5 20.89 -10.15 -10.03
N GLY A 6 20.58 -10.14 -10.76
CA GLY A 6 20.19 -10.38 -11.06
C GLY A 6 19.32 -10.60 -11.21
N ILE A 7 18.55 -10.53 -11.84
CA ILE A 7 17.56 -10.84 -11.89
C ILE A 7 16.68 -10.27 -12.75
N GLU A 8 16.25 -10.70 -13.98
CA GLU A 8 15.42 -10.29 -14.71
C GLU A 8 14.22 -10.49 -14.62
N LEU A 9 13.50 -9.96 -15.19
CA LEU A 9 12.47 -10.01 -14.40
C LEU A 9 11.36 -9.33 -14.99
N PRO A 10 10.16 -9.81 -14.80
CA PRO A 10 8.95 -9.10 -15.11
C PRO A 10 9.07 -7.74 -14.50
N VAL A 11 8.43 -6.75 -15.06
CA VAL A 11 8.60 -5.39 -14.60
C VAL A 11 8.30 -5.25 -13.11
N ASP A 12 7.23 -5.87 -12.64
CA ASP A 12 6.91 -5.78 -11.23
C ASP A 12 7.96 -6.43 -10.38
N GLU A 13 8.43 -7.57 -10.81
CA GLU A 13 9.45 -8.27 -10.06
C GLU A 13 10.79 -7.59 -10.20
N ALA A 14 11.01 -6.93 -11.32
CA ALA A 14 12.22 -6.15 -11.48
C ALA A 14 12.28 -5.03 -10.46
N ALA A 15 11.16 -4.41 -10.17
CA ALA A 15 11.12 -3.37 -9.17
C ALA A 15 11.46 -3.92 -7.80
N PHE A 16 10.90 -5.07 -7.44
CA PHE A 16 11.22 -5.68 -6.16
C PHE A 16 12.65 -6.12 -6.08
N ILE A 17 13.19 -6.61 -7.17
CA ILE A 17 14.55 -7.04 -7.18
C ILE A 17 15.50 -5.88 -7.10
N ALA A 18 15.16 -4.77 -7.70
CA ALA A 18 15.94 -3.57 -7.53
C ALA A 18 16.05 -3.22 -6.06
N LEU A 19 15.01 -3.48 -5.28
CA LEU A 19 15.08 -3.25 -3.85
C LEU A 19 16.08 -4.18 -3.19
N HIS A 20 16.20 -5.39 -3.67
CA HIS A 20 17.16 -6.31 -3.09
C HIS A 20 18.59 -5.95 -3.37
N PHE A 21 18.83 -5.36 -4.49
CA PHE A 21 20.18 -5.06 -4.85
C PHE A 21 20.73 -3.87 -4.24
N ILE A 22 19.92 -3.25 -3.59
CA ILE A 22 20.33 -2.07 -3.07
C ILE A 22 21.09 -2.32 -1.92
N THR A 23 22.20 -2.49 -1.95
CA THR A 23 23.14 -2.29 -1.05
C THR A 23 23.15 -2.86 0.27
N ALA A 24 24.26 -3.20 0.65
CA ALA A 24 24.50 -3.80 1.90
C ALA A 24 24.14 -2.94 3.07
N GLU A 25 24.12 -1.69 2.88
CA GLU A 25 23.64 -0.86 3.95
C GLU A 25 22.18 -1.09 4.17
N TYR A 26 21.64 -2.02 3.42
CA TYR A 26 20.28 -2.28 3.35
C TYR A 26 19.87 -3.51 4.03
N ASP A 27 20.55 -3.98 4.98
CA ASP A 27 20.07 -5.06 5.80
C ASP A 27 18.69 -4.73 6.31
N THR A 28 18.51 -3.49 6.74
CA THR A 28 17.19 -3.06 7.15
C THR A 28 16.20 -3.11 6.02
N LYS A 29 16.64 -2.84 4.82
CA LYS A 29 15.73 -2.84 3.70
C LYS A 29 15.37 -4.22 3.24
N MET A 30 16.19 -5.20 3.50
CA MET A 30 15.79 -6.56 3.24
C MET A 30 14.68 -6.96 4.19
N ASP A 31 14.77 -6.56 5.44
CA ASP A 31 13.69 -6.80 6.39
C ASP A 31 12.43 -6.11 5.92
N VAL A 32 12.57 -4.88 5.45
CA VAL A 32 11.45 -4.13 4.91
C VAL A 32 10.82 -4.87 3.75
N THR A 33 11.65 -5.45 2.88
CA THR A 33 11.14 -6.19 1.73
C THR A 33 10.34 -7.41 2.16
N PHE A 34 10.79 -8.09 3.21
CA PHE A 34 10.05 -9.22 3.74
C PHE A 34 8.72 -8.79 4.34
N ASP A 35 8.64 -7.59 4.87
CA ASP A 35 7.43 -7.11 5.50
C ASP A 35 6.35 -6.70 4.51
N ILE A 36 6.70 -6.50 3.23
CA ILE A 36 5.72 -6.05 2.25
C ILE A 36 4.54 -7.01 2.12
N PRO A 37 4.73 -8.31 1.93
CA PRO A 37 3.59 -9.22 1.84
C PRO A 37 2.74 -9.22 3.11
N ARG A 38 3.37 -9.16 4.26
CA ARG A 38 2.65 -9.14 5.53
C ARG A 38 1.82 -7.86 5.66
N LEU A 39 2.41 -6.74 5.29
CA LEU A 39 1.72 -5.46 5.36
C LEU A 39 0.50 -5.46 4.43
N ILE A 40 0.64 -6.00 3.23
CA ILE A 40 -0.45 -6.10 2.28
C ILE A 40 -1.56 -6.99 2.84
N ASP A 41 -1.20 -8.13 3.41
CA ASP A 41 -2.18 -9.04 4.00
C ASP A 41 -2.95 -8.36 5.13
N ASP A 42 -2.26 -7.58 5.95
CA ASP A 42 -2.90 -6.84 7.02
C ASP A 42 -3.92 -5.83 6.49
N ILE A 43 -3.53 -5.11 5.44
CA ILE A 43 -4.43 -4.13 4.85
C ILE A 43 -5.68 -4.80 4.28
N ILE A 44 -5.50 -5.91 3.58
CA ILE A 44 -6.63 -6.61 2.98
C ILE A 44 -7.55 -7.12 4.08
N ALA A 45 -6.99 -7.65 5.16
CA ALA A 45 -7.81 -8.14 6.27
C ALA A 45 -8.64 -7.00 6.88
N ILE A 46 -8.04 -5.83 7.04
CA ILE A 46 -8.76 -4.68 7.60
C ILE A 46 -9.90 -4.27 6.66
N VAL A 47 -9.62 -4.20 5.36
CA VAL A 47 -10.65 -3.82 4.38
C VAL A 47 -11.80 -4.82 4.40
N GLU A 48 -11.47 -6.10 4.35
CA GLU A 48 -12.51 -7.13 4.34
C GLU A 48 -13.35 -7.10 5.60
N SER A 49 -12.69 -6.85 6.73
CA SER A 49 -13.40 -6.78 8.01
C SER A 49 -14.31 -5.56 8.09
N GLU A 50 -13.80 -4.41 7.69
CA GLU A 50 -14.56 -3.17 7.80
C GLU A 50 -15.75 -3.11 6.88
N PHE A 51 -15.64 -3.72 5.72
CA PHE A 51 -16.73 -3.71 4.75
C PHE A 51 -17.57 -4.99 4.80
N SER A 52 -17.18 -5.93 5.64
CA SER A 52 -17.86 -7.24 5.78
C SER A 52 -17.97 -7.93 4.43
N ILE A 53 -16.86 -7.96 3.70
CA ILE A 53 -16.81 -8.55 2.37
C ILE A 53 -15.65 -9.53 2.27
N LYS A 54 -15.69 -10.28 1.18
CA LYS A 54 -14.59 -11.14 0.81
C LYS A 54 -14.19 -10.74 -0.61
N ILE A 55 -12.98 -10.25 -0.79
CA ILE A 55 -12.54 -9.79 -2.09
C ILE A 55 -12.20 -11.01 -2.96
N ASP A 56 -12.72 -11.03 -4.18
CA ASP A 56 -12.41 -12.12 -5.11
C ASP A 56 -10.99 -11.97 -5.61
N LYS A 57 -10.14 -12.88 -5.17
CA LYS A 57 -8.70 -12.78 -5.45
C LYS A 57 -8.35 -13.09 -6.89
N GLU A 58 -9.31 -13.56 -7.67
CA GLU A 58 -9.08 -13.79 -9.09
C GLU A 58 -9.60 -12.68 -9.96
N SER A 59 -10.16 -11.63 -9.36
CA SER A 59 -10.69 -10.52 -10.13
C SER A 59 -9.59 -9.54 -10.50
N ILE A 60 -9.85 -8.80 -11.58
CA ILE A 60 -8.92 -7.75 -11.98
C ILE A 60 -8.90 -6.62 -10.97
N HIS A 61 -10.01 -6.43 -10.26
CA HIS A 61 -10.06 -5.38 -9.24
C HIS A 61 -9.14 -5.69 -8.07
N TYR A 62 -9.05 -6.96 -7.70
CA TYR A 62 -8.11 -7.38 -6.66
C TYR A 62 -6.67 -7.19 -7.14
N GLU A 63 -6.39 -7.57 -8.40
CA GLU A 63 -5.04 -7.43 -8.93
C GLU A 63 -4.59 -5.98 -8.95
N ARG A 64 -5.49 -5.08 -9.34
CA ARG A 64 -5.17 -3.66 -9.30
C ARG A 64 -4.92 -3.17 -7.89
N PHE A 65 -5.77 -3.62 -6.97
CA PHE A 65 -5.62 -3.22 -5.57
C PHE A 65 -4.27 -3.68 -5.03
N ILE A 66 -3.92 -4.93 -5.29
CA ILE A 66 -2.63 -5.47 -4.85
C ILE A 66 -1.47 -4.68 -5.45
N THR A 67 -1.55 -4.36 -6.73
CA THR A 67 -0.48 -3.60 -7.37
C THR A 67 -0.28 -2.25 -6.69
N HIS A 68 -1.38 -1.56 -6.40
CA HIS A 68 -1.27 -0.27 -5.72
C HIS A 68 -0.79 -0.39 -4.29
N LEU A 69 -1.17 -1.49 -3.61
CA LEU A 69 -0.68 -1.74 -2.26
C LEU A 69 0.81 -2.05 -2.25
N LYS A 70 1.31 -2.71 -3.28
CA LYS A 70 2.74 -2.96 -3.39
C LYS A 70 3.53 -1.66 -3.49
N PHE A 71 3.05 -0.73 -4.32
CA PHE A 71 3.70 0.56 -4.43
C PHE A 71 3.62 1.34 -3.12
N PHE A 72 2.45 1.32 -2.50
CA PHE A 72 2.26 1.97 -1.21
C PHE A 72 3.21 1.41 -0.17
N ALA A 73 3.26 0.08 -0.05
CA ALA A 73 4.11 -0.57 0.95
C ALA A 73 5.58 -0.23 0.72
N ALA A 74 6.00 -0.23 -0.53
CA ALA A 74 7.39 0.09 -0.84
C ALA A 74 7.73 1.51 -0.41
N ARG A 75 6.84 2.48 -0.70
CA ARG A 75 7.10 3.86 -0.30
C ARG A 75 7.15 4.01 1.21
N VAL A 76 6.18 3.39 1.90
CA VAL A 76 6.05 3.55 3.33
C VAL A 76 7.22 2.92 4.06
N LEU A 77 7.56 1.69 3.68
CA LEU A 77 8.61 0.97 4.39
C LEU A 77 10.00 1.49 4.06
N GLN A 78 10.15 2.23 2.97
CA GLN A 78 11.42 2.84 2.63
C GLN A 78 11.48 4.32 2.96
N ALA A 79 10.47 4.81 3.67
CA ALA A 79 10.40 6.22 4.06
C ALA A 79 10.45 7.15 2.85
N LYS A 80 9.78 6.76 1.78
CA LYS A 80 9.71 7.56 0.55
C LYS A 80 8.27 7.88 0.20
N GLN A 81 7.49 8.22 1.22
CA GLN A 81 6.08 8.50 1.04
C GLN A 81 5.86 9.77 0.24
N MET A 82 4.68 9.82 -0.39
CA MET A 82 4.25 11.05 -1.04
C MET A 82 4.09 12.14 0.02
N PRO A 83 4.66 13.32 -0.22
CA PRO A 83 4.53 14.40 0.76
C PRO A 83 3.12 14.96 0.73
N ASP A 84 2.74 15.58 1.84
CA ASP A 84 1.48 16.31 1.87
C ASP A 84 1.61 17.52 0.94
N ASP A 85 0.53 17.79 0.22
CA ASP A 85 0.51 18.95 -0.65
C ASP A 85 -0.53 19.93 -0.13
N ASP A 86 -0.72 21.03 -0.87
CA ASP A 86 -1.61 22.08 -0.44
C ASP A 86 -3.02 21.95 -1.00
N ASP A 87 -3.33 20.79 -1.61
CA ASP A 87 -4.64 20.63 -2.23
C ASP A 87 -5.66 20.15 -1.21
N PHE A 88 -6.04 21.06 -0.32
CA PHE A 88 -7.01 20.76 0.71
C PHE A 88 -8.37 20.48 0.13
N LEU A 89 -8.72 21.11 -0.98
CA LEU A 89 -10.04 20.91 -1.58
C LEU A 89 -10.19 19.48 -2.07
N PHE A 90 -9.17 18.95 -2.74
CA PHE A 90 -9.22 17.59 -3.22
C PHE A 90 -9.30 16.60 -2.08
N ARG A 91 -8.46 16.78 -1.06
CA ARG A 91 -8.46 15.87 0.09
C ARG A 91 -9.78 15.89 0.81
N ASN A 92 -10.35 17.08 1.01
CA ASN A 92 -11.63 17.20 1.69
C ASN A 92 -12.74 16.56 0.87
N MET A 93 -12.69 16.70 -0.45
CA MET A 93 -13.68 16.09 -1.32
C MET A 93 -13.64 14.56 -1.22
N ILE A 94 -12.45 13.98 -1.27
CA ILE A 94 -12.30 12.54 -1.17
C ILE A 94 -12.81 12.05 0.20
N ARG A 95 -12.42 12.74 1.28
CA ARG A 95 -12.87 12.36 2.60
C ARG A 95 -14.39 12.41 2.71
N ASP A 96 -14.99 13.46 2.19
CA ASP A 96 -16.43 13.68 2.36
C ASP A 96 -17.24 12.77 1.45
N GLN A 97 -16.73 12.47 0.26
CA GLN A 97 -17.43 11.61 -0.68
C GLN A 97 -17.31 10.13 -0.34
N TYR A 98 -16.19 9.74 0.24
CA TYR A 98 -15.90 8.33 0.50
C TYR A 98 -15.63 8.10 1.98
N LYS A 99 -16.59 8.47 2.81
CA LYS A 99 -16.40 8.49 4.26
C LYS A 99 -16.01 7.14 4.83
N LYS A 100 -16.66 6.07 4.36
CA LYS A 100 -16.35 4.75 4.89
C LYS A 100 -14.97 4.28 4.46
N SER A 101 -14.61 4.55 3.20
CA SER A 101 -13.28 4.19 2.72
C SER A 101 -12.21 5.01 3.43
N TYR A 102 -12.48 6.27 3.68
CA TYR A 102 -11.55 7.13 4.40
C TYR A 102 -11.36 6.64 5.85
N ALA A 103 -12.45 6.27 6.51
CA ALA A 103 -12.37 5.74 7.86
C ALA A 103 -11.54 4.46 7.89
N CYS A 104 -11.74 3.61 6.90
CA CYS A 104 -10.95 2.38 6.78
C CYS A 104 -9.47 2.70 6.57
N ALA A 105 -9.17 3.69 5.72
CA ALA A 105 -7.79 4.11 5.50
C ALA A 105 -7.15 4.64 6.77
N GLN A 106 -7.92 5.34 7.60
CA GLN A 106 -7.40 5.81 8.88
C GLN A 106 -7.11 4.65 9.84
N MET A 107 -7.93 3.61 9.81
CA MET A 107 -7.67 2.42 10.60
C MET A 107 -6.38 1.73 10.15
N ILE A 108 -6.16 1.70 8.85
CA ILE A 108 -4.92 1.15 8.31
C ILE A 108 -3.74 1.99 8.78
N ARG A 109 -3.87 3.31 8.72
CA ARG A 109 -2.83 4.23 9.18
C ARG A 109 -2.47 3.94 10.64
N GLN A 110 -3.48 3.78 11.48
CA GLN A 110 -3.24 3.51 12.89
C GLN A 110 -2.56 2.16 13.09
N HIS A 111 -3.04 1.13 12.38
CA HIS A 111 -2.45 -0.19 12.49
C HIS A 111 -0.97 -0.19 12.08
N LEU A 112 -0.65 0.47 10.98
CA LEU A 112 0.73 0.52 10.52
C LEU A 112 1.61 1.31 11.47
N GLY A 113 1.05 2.35 12.09
CA GLY A 113 1.78 3.09 13.11
C GLY A 113 2.12 2.23 14.31
N GLU A 114 1.19 1.40 14.73
CA GLU A 114 1.38 0.56 15.91
C GLU A 114 2.26 -0.65 15.62
N CYS A 115 2.03 -1.29 14.48
CA CYS A 115 2.69 -2.57 14.21
C CYS A 115 3.98 -2.45 13.42
N TYR A 116 4.10 -1.41 12.61
CA TYR A 116 5.29 -1.23 11.76
C TYR A 116 6.07 0.02 12.10
N LYS A 117 5.58 0.80 13.05
CA LYS A 117 6.24 2.02 13.52
C LYS A 117 6.51 3.02 12.41
N VAL A 118 5.54 3.16 11.50
CA VAL A 118 5.64 4.11 10.40
C VAL A 118 4.52 5.13 10.52
N ALA A 119 4.83 6.37 10.18
CA ALA A 119 3.85 7.44 10.13
C ALA A 119 3.39 7.58 8.69
N ILE A 120 2.08 7.61 8.49
CA ILE A 120 1.51 7.66 7.14
C ILE A 120 1.05 9.10 6.87
N SER A 121 1.48 9.66 5.74
CA SER A 121 1.08 11.03 5.40
C SER A 121 -0.39 11.08 4.96
N GLU A 122 -0.96 12.29 5.00
CA GLU A 122 -2.34 12.48 4.54
C GLU A 122 -2.49 12.11 3.06
N GLU A 123 -1.50 12.39 2.24
CA GLU A 123 -1.55 12.03 0.83
C GLU A 123 -1.63 10.53 0.66
N GLU A 124 -0.93 9.78 1.49
CA GLU A 124 -1.02 8.32 1.41
C GLU A 124 -2.36 7.82 1.92
N VAL A 125 -2.95 8.49 2.89
CA VAL A 125 -4.30 8.14 3.35
C VAL A 125 -5.32 8.35 2.23
N VAL A 126 -5.19 9.45 1.49
CA VAL A 126 -6.07 9.72 0.36
C VAL A 126 -5.87 8.65 -0.72
N TYR A 127 -4.63 8.28 -0.99
CA TYR A 127 -4.30 7.24 -1.94
C TYR A 127 -5.02 5.93 -1.57
N LEU A 128 -4.91 5.53 -0.29
CA LEU A 128 -5.58 4.34 0.18
C LEU A 128 -7.09 4.45 0.05
N THR A 129 -7.63 5.60 0.41
CA THR A 129 -9.08 5.83 0.36
C THR A 129 -9.63 5.56 -1.04
N VAL A 130 -8.97 6.12 -2.06
CA VAL A 130 -9.42 5.96 -3.44
C VAL A 130 -9.38 4.49 -3.85
N HIS A 131 -8.29 3.80 -3.52
CA HIS A 131 -8.16 2.41 -3.94
C HIS A 131 -9.06 1.47 -3.16
N ILE A 132 -9.28 1.75 -1.88
CA ILE A 132 -10.25 1.00 -1.10
C ILE A 132 -11.64 1.16 -1.70
N LYS A 133 -12.00 2.39 -2.08
CA LYS A 133 -13.29 2.62 -2.69
C LYS A 133 -13.44 1.81 -3.97
N ARG A 134 -12.40 1.81 -4.81
CA ARG A 134 -12.46 1.10 -6.08
C ARG A 134 -12.63 -0.41 -5.91
N VAL A 135 -11.89 -1.00 -4.98
CA VAL A 135 -11.97 -2.44 -4.81
C VAL A 135 -13.28 -2.86 -4.14
N THR A 136 -13.82 -2.03 -3.26
CA THR A 136 -15.04 -2.39 -2.55
C THR A 136 -16.31 -2.11 -3.35
N MET A 137 -16.27 -1.18 -4.29
CA MET A 137 -17.47 -0.89 -5.07
C MET A 137 -17.78 -1.99 -6.08
N HIS A 138 -16.86 -2.91 -6.32
CA HIS A 138 -17.06 -4.00 -7.25
C HIS A 138 -17.36 -5.32 -6.55
N VAL A 139 -17.66 -5.27 -5.26
CA VAL A 139 -17.99 -6.45 -4.49
C VAL A 139 -19.46 -6.37 -4.12
N ASP A 140 -20.19 -7.41 -4.38
CA ASP A 140 -21.62 -7.46 -4.05
C ASP A 140 -21.88 -8.13 -2.72
#